data_cdc193b3a931f221890cf378269fb253
#
_entry.id   cdc193b3a931f221890cf378269fb253
#
_cell.length_a   1.000
_cell.length_b   1.000
_cell.length_c   1.000
_cell.angle_alpha   90.00
_cell.angle_beta   90.00
_cell.angle_gamma   90.00
#
_symmetry.space_group_name_H-M   'P 1'
#
loop_
_entity.id
_entity.type
_entity.pdbx_description
1 polymer ?
#
loop_
_entity_poly.entity_id
_entity_poly.type
_entity_poly.pdbx_seq_one_letter_code
_entity_poly.pdbx_strand_id
1 'polypeptide(L)'
;TDQGALEGNTAVFDVEVSGEGAITYQWYKNTENSTENGTPIQGANSASYTTGNLTLEDNNTYYYCVITQTYGGKTETITTDTAKLEVAEKVKVVTNPQAQSRIEGESVTFESTAVGGGTLTYQWYKNTTNSNTGGTLIEHATAPNYTIDSTTASMSGTYYYCEITQEYRGQTAVVKTNPAMLTVVSKVTITKNPTAVSSIAGKGNVSFSVTASGAGNLSYQWYYKTSSSGAGNLISGATGSTYTINSNNLSIDLSGRYYYCVVTQRYESQTQTQTSSSALLTLIEPVTITSQPQSVTVTEGKEVTFSVTAKGLGDLSYQWYKNTAKSASG
;
A
#
# COMPACT_ATOMS: atom_id res chain seq x y z
N THR A 1 -22.61 14.27 45.32
CA THR A 1 -22.06 13.12 44.59
C THR A 1 -20.84 13.56 43.82
N ASP A 2 -19.88 12.63 43.64
CA ASP A 2 -18.67 12.86 42.84
C ASP A 2 -18.97 13.25 41.38
N GLN A 3 -18.23 14.18 40.87
CA GLN A 3 -18.36 14.68 39.49
C GLN A 3 -17.14 14.35 38.65
N GLY A 4 -17.34 14.23 37.36
CA GLY A 4 -16.25 14.07 36.43
C GLY A 4 -16.47 14.93 35.19
N ALA A 5 -15.40 15.53 34.68
CA ALA A 5 -15.45 16.37 33.51
C ALA A 5 -14.21 16.21 32.63
N LEU A 6 -14.34 16.56 31.37
CA LEU A 6 -13.19 16.72 30.47
C LEU A 6 -12.52 18.08 30.70
N GLU A 7 -11.21 18.11 30.58
CA GLU A 7 -10.43 19.35 30.54
C GLU A 7 -11.07 20.39 29.58
N GLY A 8 -11.19 21.62 30.05
CA GLY A 8 -11.88 22.73 29.36
C GLY A 8 -13.38 22.79 29.52
N ASN A 9 -14.00 21.74 30.10
CA ASN A 9 -15.44 21.75 30.41
C ASN A 9 -15.69 22.18 31.87
N THR A 10 -16.96 22.22 32.27
CA THR A 10 -17.43 22.55 33.62
C THR A 10 -18.01 21.30 34.30
N ALA A 11 -18.06 21.32 35.63
CA ALA A 11 -18.79 20.35 36.46
C ALA A 11 -19.83 21.09 37.30
N VAL A 12 -20.92 20.41 37.69
CA VAL A 12 -22.00 20.96 38.49
C VAL A 12 -22.13 20.14 39.76
N PHE A 13 -22.16 20.81 40.91
CA PHE A 13 -22.42 20.26 42.22
C PHE A 13 -23.74 20.84 42.75
N ASP A 14 -24.65 19.97 43.17
CA ASP A 14 -25.99 20.33 43.66
C ASP A 14 -26.22 19.80 45.03
N VAL A 15 -26.97 20.56 45.81
CA VAL A 15 -27.50 20.14 47.11
C VAL A 15 -29.00 20.37 47.15
N GLU A 16 -29.72 19.42 47.72
CA GLU A 16 -31.14 19.57 47.99
C GLU A 16 -31.32 19.70 49.52
N VAL A 17 -32.08 20.70 49.92
CA VAL A 17 -32.36 21.03 51.31
C VAL A 17 -33.83 21.30 51.48
N SER A 18 -34.42 20.77 52.56
CA SER A 18 -35.77 21.09 53.01
C SER A 18 -35.70 21.74 54.40
N GLY A 19 -36.46 22.82 54.61
CA GLY A 19 -36.48 23.54 55.85
C GLY A 19 -37.39 24.77 55.77
N GLU A 20 -37.75 25.32 56.93
CA GLU A 20 -38.55 26.56 57.02
C GLU A 20 -37.64 27.78 57.28
N GLY A 21 -38.02 28.93 56.77
CA GLY A 21 -37.26 30.18 56.92
C GLY A 21 -36.27 30.43 55.78
N ALA A 22 -35.29 31.31 56.05
CA ALA A 22 -34.29 31.67 55.05
C ALA A 22 -33.14 30.65 55.02
N ILE A 23 -32.83 30.12 53.83
CA ILE A 23 -31.72 29.19 53.62
C ILE A 23 -30.68 29.89 52.79
N THR A 24 -29.40 29.84 53.19
CA THR A 24 -28.25 30.38 52.48
C THR A 24 -27.20 29.29 52.27
N TYR A 25 -26.40 29.42 51.23
CA TYR A 25 -25.39 28.42 50.84
C TYR A 25 -24.02 29.10 50.72
N GLN A 26 -22.96 28.37 51.02
CA GLN A 26 -21.59 28.74 50.70
C GLN A 26 -20.83 27.48 50.31
N TRP A 27 -20.37 27.44 49.06
CA TRP A 27 -19.51 26.33 48.57
C TRP A 27 -18.07 26.55 48.93
N TYR A 28 -17.39 25.48 49.21
CA TYR A 28 -15.94 25.41 49.50
C TYR A 28 -15.29 24.41 48.61
N LYS A 29 -13.99 24.61 48.35
CA LYS A 29 -13.11 23.66 47.69
C LYS A 29 -11.93 23.26 48.61
N ASN A 30 -11.46 22.01 48.52
CA ASN A 30 -10.38 21.50 49.31
C ASN A 30 -9.51 20.56 48.43
N THR A 31 -8.22 20.46 48.75
CA THR A 31 -7.31 19.51 48.14
C THR A 31 -7.32 18.15 48.82
N GLU A 32 -7.92 18.08 50.00
CA GLU A 32 -8.06 16.86 50.79
C GLU A 32 -9.57 16.47 50.92
N ASN A 33 -9.83 15.19 51.09
CA ASN A 33 -11.19 14.68 51.36
C ASN A 33 -11.63 15.05 52.78
N SER A 34 -11.81 16.34 53.04
CA SER A 34 -12.15 16.88 54.35
C SER A 34 -12.97 18.16 54.17
N THR A 35 -13.91 18.36 55.12
CA THR A 35 -14.67 19.62 55.25
C THR A 35 -13.95 20.65 56.13
N GLU A 36 -12.79 20.31 56.68
CA GLU A 36 -11.93 21.19 57.47
C GLU A 36 -10.93 21.93 56.56
N ASN A 37 -10.66 23.21 56.88
CA ASN A 37 -9.68 24.05 56.21
C ASN A 37 -9.92 24.27 54.70
N GLY A 38 -11.13 24.00 54.17
CA GLY A 38 -11.48 24.28 52.80
C GLY A 38 -11.52 25.77 52.50
N THR A 39 -11.19 26.15 51.27
CA THR A 39 -11.23 27.53 50.80
C THR A 39 -12.63 27.90 50.30
N PRO A 40 -13.29 28.98 50.83
CA PRO A 40 -14.61 29.40 50.36
C PRO A 40 -14.50 29.87 48.90
N ILE A 41 -15.48 29.50 48.09
CA ILE A 41 -15.57 29.92 46.68
C ILE A 41 -16.38 31.18 46.61
N GLN A 42 -15.75 32.28 46.22
CA GLN A 42 -16.40 33.58 46.18
C GLN A 42 -17.60 33.58 45.22
N GLY A 43 -18.79 34.02 45.73
CA GLY A 43 -19.99 34.11 44.92
C GLY A 43 -20.74 32.78 44.70
N ALA A 44 -20.26 31.69 45.24
CA ALA A 44 -20.92 30.35 45.17
C ALA A 44 -21.95 30.22 46.33
N ASN A 45 -23.09 30.95 46.23
CA ASN A 45 -24.09 31.12 47.28
C ASN A 45 -25.46 30.50 46.90
N SER A 46 -25.52 29.63 45.94
CA SER A 46 -26.75 28.98 45.46
C SER A 46 -26.70 27.46 45.79
N ALA A 47 -27.87 26.80 45.77
CA ALA A 47 -27.99 25.36 45.96
C ALA A 47 -27.17 24.56 44.88
N SER A 48 -26.95 25.19 43.75
CA SER A 48 -26.10 24.64 42.67
C SER A 48 -24.84 25.47 42.49
N TYR A 49 -23.70 24.83 42.34
CA TYR A 49 -22.44 25.47 42.00
C TYR A 49 -21.88 24.85 40.71
N THR A 50 -21.64 25.70 39.71
CA THR A 50 -20.97 25.30 38.47
C THR A 50 -19.54 25.82 38.48
N THR A 51 -18.59 24.96 38.24
CA THR A 51 -17.17 25.32 38.14
C THR A 51 -16.92 26.22 36.93
N GLY A 52 -15.79 26.94 36.92
CA GLY A 52 -15.24 27.46 35.67
C GLY A 52 -14.77 26.37 34.74
N ASN A 53 -14.12 26.74 33.62
CA ASN A 53 -13.44 25.80 32.74
C ASN A 53 -12.31 25.08 33.52
N LEU A 54 -12.39 23.79 33.58
CA LEU A 54 -11.49 22.93 34.37
C LEU A 54 -10.18 22.69 33.66
N THR A 55 -9.13 22.59 34.43
CA THR A 55 -7.81 22.17 33.99
C THR A 55 -7.43 20.83 34.67
N LEU A 56 -6.37 20.16 34.23
CA LEU A 56 -5.88 18.93 34.89
C LEU A 56 -5.40 19.20 36.33
N GLU A 57 -5.06 20.44 36.69
CA GLU A 57 -4.70 20.84 38.05
C GLU A 57 -5.89 20.78 39.02
N ASP A 58 -7.11 20.88 38.50
CA ASP A 58 -8.36 20.79 39.30
C ASP A 58 -8.72 19.30 39.61
N ASN A 59 -8.00 18.35 39.02
CA ASN A 59 -8.24 16.93 39.26
C ASN A 59 -7.97 16.55 40.73
N ASN A 60 -8.85 15.72 41.31
CA ASN A 60 -8.84 15.31 42.71
C ASN A 60 -9.10 16.45 43.71
N THR A 61 -9.74 17.54 43.27
CA THR A 61 -10.28 18.57 44.18
C THR A 61 -11.59 18.09 44.78
N TYR A 62 -11.84 18.44 46.04
CA TYR A 62 -13.06 18.08 46.76
C TYR A 62 -13.89 19.34 46.98
N TYR A 63 -15.23 19.23 46.86
CA TYR A 63 -16.20 20.29 47.04
C TYR A 63 -17.20 19.92 48.07
N TYR A 64 -17.59 20.87 48.93
CA TYR A 64 -18.67 20.73 49.91
C TYR A 64 -19.39 22.04 50.08
N CYS A 65 -20.63 21.98 50.58
CA CYS A 65 -21.47 23.14 50.82
C CYS A 65 -21.78 23.29 52.32
N VAL A 66 -21.60 24.49 52.82
CA VAL A 66 -22.08 24.85 54.17
C VAL A 66 -23.42 25.57 53.96
N ILE A 67 -24.46 25.08 54.62
CA ILE A 67 -25.83 25.52 54.47
C ILE A 67 -26.28 26.11 55.81
N THR A 68 -26.79 27.33 55.80
CA THR A 68 -27.27 28.02 57.00
C THR A 68 -28.75 28.32 56.85
N GLN A 69 -29.52 27.84 57.82
CA GLN A 69 -30.95 28.11 57.98
C GLN A 69 -31.17 29.19 59.06
N THR A 70 -32.05 30.18 58.78
CA THR A 70 -32.45 31.19 59.72
C THR A 70 -33.96 31.23 59.83
N TYR A 71 -34.48 30.97 61.05
CA TYR A 71 -35.90 30.99 61.35
C TYR A 71 -36.17 31.57 62.77
N GLY A 72 -37.07 32.51 62.91
CA GLY A 72 -37.43 33.17 64.19
C GLY A 72 -36.22 33.79 64.91
N GLY A 73 -35.19 34.30 64.19
CA GLY A 73 -33.98 34.90 64.75
C GLY A 73 -32.94 33.90 65.27
N LYS A 74 -33.14 32.60 65.03
CA LYS A 74 -32.16 31.51 65.32
C LYS A 74 -31.56 31.04 64.03
N THR A 75 -30.25 30.71 64.08
CA THR A 75 -29.51 30.16 62.96
C THR A 75 -28.97 28.75 63.28
N GLU A 76 -29.05 27.83 62.31
CA GLU A 76 -28.44 26.54 62.37
C GLU A 76 -27.62 26.32 61.06
N THR A 77 -26.50 25.62 61.18
CA THR A 77 -25.58 25.37 60.06
C THR A 77 -25.29 23.90 59.93
N ILE A 78 -25.43 23.37 58.74
CA ILE A 78 -25.03 21.98 58.39
C ILE A 78 -24.01 22.02 57.25
N THR A 79 -23.18 21.04 57.23
CA THR A 79 -22.15 20.87 56.16
C THR A 79 -22.40 19.56 55.43
N THR A 80 -22.37 19.56 54.11
CA THR A 80 -22.51 18.35 53.32
C THR A 80 -21.23 17.53 53.41
N ASP A 81 -21.31 16.25 53.08
CA ASP A 81 -20.12 15.45 52.75
C ASP A 81 -19.38 16.10 51.57
N THR A 82 -18.11 15.76 51.45
CA THR A 82 -17.31 16.17 50.30
C THR A 82 -17.71 15.40 49.04
N ALA A 83 -17.65 16.04 47.89
CA ALA A 83 -17.79 15.43 46.59
C ALA A 83 -16.47 15.64 45.79
N LYS A 84 -15.91 14.56 45.28
CA LYS A 84 -14.67 14.57 44.49
C LYS A 84 -14.92 15.05 43.05
N LEU A 85 -14.03 15.89 42.54
CA LEU A 85 -13.96 16.23 41.14
C LEU A 85 -12.84 15.39 40.47
N GLU A 86 -13.17 14.71 39.39
CA GLU A 86 -12.21 14.04 38.53
C GLU A 86 -12.16 14.75 37.17
N VAL A 87 -10.98 15.21 36.77
CA VAL A 87 -10.77 15.88 35.47
C VAL A 87 -9.93 14.97 34.59
N ALA A 88 -10.49 14.61 33.43
CA ALA A 88 -9.83 13.77 32.45
C ALA A 88 -9.22 14.62 31.32
N GLU A 89 -8.04 14.25 30.87
CA GLU A 89 -7.40 14.89 29.71
C GLU A 89 -8.31 14.82 28.47
N LYS A 90 -8.49 15.95 27.80
CA LYS A 90 -9.25 16.03 26.55
C LYS A 90 -8.49 15.34 25.43
N VAL A 91 -9.23 14.62 24.55
CA VAL A 91 -8.63 13.90 23.44
C VAL A 91 -7.79 14.79 22.53
N LYS A 92 -6.61 14.32 22.17
CA LYS A 92 -5.71 14.93 21.18
C LYS A 92 -5.07 13.87 20.29
N VAL A 93 -4.90 14.19 19.02
CA VAL A 93 -4.17 13.35 18.08
C VAL A 93 -2.68 13.38 18.42
N VAL A 94 -2.04 12.21 18.52
CA VAL A 94 -0.59 12.07 18.71
C VAL A 94 0.07 11.82 17.37
N THR A 95 -0.49 10.89 16.57
CA THR A 95 0.04 10.55 15.25
C THR A 95 -1.05 10.69 14.19
N ASN A 96 -0.77 11.46 13.15
CA ASN A 96 -1.62 11.55 11.97
C ASN A 96 -1.24 10.47 10.95
N PRO A 97 -2.20 9.93 10.18
CA PRO A 97 -1.89 9.05 9.08
C PRO A 97 -0.97 9.74 8.06
N GLN A 98 -0.08 8.96 7.46
CA GLN A 98 0.88 9.45 6.47
C GLN A 98 0.41 9.10 5.06
N ALA A 99 0.73 9.98 4.09
CA ALA A 99 0.49 9.70 2.69
C ALA A 99 1.20 8.40 2.26
N GLN A 100 0.54 7.62 1.42
CA GLN A 100 1.00 6.31 0.98
C GLN A 100 1.01 6.22 -0.54
N SER A 101 2.00 5.49 -1.08
CA SER A 101 2.06 5.14 -2.49
C SER A 101 2.12 3.62 -2.64
N ARG A 102 1.30 3.06 -3.54
CA ARG A 102 1.22 1.60 -3.77
C ARG A 102 1.16 1.28 -5.26
N ILE A 103 1.72 0.15 -5.64
CA ILE A 103 1.41 -0.48 -6.92
C ILE A 103 0.01 -1.11 -6.80
N GLU A 104 -0.78 -1.00 -7.85
CA GLU A 104 -2.13 -1.60 -7.91
C GLU A 104 -2.11 -3.07 -7.53
N GLY A 105 -3.01 -3.45 -6.63
CA GLY A 105 -3.11 -4.80 -6.06
C GLY A 105 -2.40 -4.98 -4.73
N GLU A 106 -1.50 -4.06 -4.33
CA GLU A 106 -0.83 -4.11 -3.03
C GLU A 106 -1.73 -3.60 -1.90
N SER A 107 -1.46 -4.08 -0.69
CA SER A 107 -2.16 -3.60 0.51
C SER A 107 -1.58 -2.29 1.03
N VAL A 108 -2.40 -1.52 1.75
CA VAL A 108 -1.99 -0.29 2.42
C VAL A 108 -2.68 -0.16 3.77
N THR A 109 -1.95 0.31 4.78
CA THR A 109 -2.50 0.61 6.10
C THR A 109 -2.25 2.08 6.45
N PHE A 110 -3.30 2.77 6.88
CA PHE A 110 -3.26 4.09 7.50
C PHE A 110 -3.36 3.92 9.01
N GLU A 111 -2.52 4.62 9.75
CA GLU A 111 -2.44 4.51 11.20
C GLU A 111 -2.65 5.88 11.86
N SER A 112 -3.36 5.91 12.98
CA SER A 112 -3.50 7.08 13.83
C SER A 112 -3.39 6.67 15.28
N THR A 113 -2.86 7.57 16.12
CA THR A 113 -2.87 7.40 17.57
C THR A 113 -3.38 8.66 18.24
N ALA A 114 -4.08 8.50 19.35
CA ALA A 114 -4.59 9.58 20.16
C ALA A 114 -4.41 9.26 21.64
N VAL A 115 -4.39 10.29 22.47
CA VAL A 115 -4.43 10.19 23.93
C VAL A 115 -5.62 11.01 24.44
N GLY A 116 -6.11 10.65 25.61
CA GLY A 116 -7.23 11.31 26.29
C GLY A 116 -7.73 10.42 27.42
N GLY A 117 -8.46 10.98 28.37
CA GLY A 117 -9.03 10.21 29.47
C GLY A 117 -10.35 9.54 29.06
N GLY A 118 -10.69 8.39 29.66
CA GLY A 118 -11.92 7.66 29.37
C GLY A 118 -11.81 6.75 28.13
N THR A 119 -12.92 6.58 27.43
CA THR A 119 -13.01 5.69 26.26
C THR A 119 -12.78 6.46 24.96
N LEU A 120 -11.87 5.96 24.11
CA LEU A 120 -11.64 6.47 22.76
C LEU A 120 -12.21 5.51 21.73
N THR A 121 -13.01 6.01 20.80
CA THR A 121 -13.53 5.29 19.64
C THR A 121 -13.06 5.95 18.36
N TYR A 122 -12.89 5.15 17.30
CA TYR A 122 -12.34 5.59 16.03
C TYR A 122 -13.36 5.35 14.94
N GLN A 123 -13.34 6.21 13.92
CA GLN A 123 -14.11 6.02 12.68
C GLN A 123 -13.33 6.63 11.52
N TRP A 124 -13.02 5.80 10.51
CA TRP A 124 -12.32 6.26 9.31
C TRP A 124 -13.28 6.76 8.25
N TYR A 125 -12.80 7.75 7.53
CA TYR A 125 -13.49 8.41 6.41
C TYR A 125 -12.57 8.50 5.21
N LYS A 126 -13.15 8.52 4.01
CA LYS A 126 -12.46 8.83 2.76
C LYS A 126 -13.01 10.10 2.13
N ASN A 127 -12.14 10.86 1.46
CA ASN A 127 -12.51 12.12 0.81
C ASN A 127 -11.81 12.22 -0.56
N THR A 128 -12.40 12.96 -1.49
CA THR A 128 -11.80 13.29 -2.79
C THR A 128 -10.94 14.55 -2.75
N THR A 129 -10.99 15.29 -1.64
CA THR A 129 -10.22 16.52 -1.42
C THR A 129 -9.35 16.38 -0.18
N ASN A 130 -8.29 17.18 -0.08
CA ASN A 130 -7.41 17.27 1.10
C ASN A 130 -8.13 17.98 2.27
N SER A 131 -9.16 17.33 2.81
CA SER A 131 -9.98 17.83 3.90
C SER A 131 -10.43 16.70 4.83
N ASN A 132 -10.46 16.98 6.14
CA ASN A 132 -11.02 16.09 7.16
C ASN A 132 -12.48 16.41 7.50
N THR A 133 -13.19 17.12 6.61
CA THR A 133 -14.62 17.42 6.70
C THR A 133 -15.32 17.06 5.40
N GLY A 134 -16.59 16.61 5.51
CA GLY A 134 -17.40 16.27 4.35
C GLY A 134 -17.01 14.96 3.64
N GLY A 135 -16.14 14.15 4.25
CA GLY A 135 -15.79 12.84 3.72
C GLY A 135 -16.90 11.80 3.88
N THR A 136 -16.79 10.72 3.12
CA THR A 136 -17.70 9.57 3.20
C THR A 136 -17.18 8.61 4.27
N LEU A 137 -18.05 8.20 5.17
CA LEU A 137 -17.78 7.19 6.19
C LEU A 137 -17.37 5.86 5.55
N ILE A 138 -16.39 5.19 6.14
CA ILE A 138 -15.99 3.83 5.76
C ILE A 138 -16.59 2.87 6.78
N GLU A 139 -17.57 2.08 6.34
CA GLU A 139 -18.28 1.16 7.21
C GLU A 139 -17.32 0.17 7.90
N HIS A 140 -17.56 -0.08 9.19
CA HIS A 140 -16.77 -1.00 10.04
C HIS A 140 -15.29 -0.63 10.24
N ALA A 141 -14.82 0.51 9.76
CA ALA A 141 -13.46 0.98 9.97
C ALA A 141 -13.33 1.74 11.30
N THR A 142 -13.39 0.99 12.42
CA THR A 142 -13.48 1.53 13.79
C THR A 142 -12.24 1.23 14.65
N ALA A 143 -11.16 0.75 14.04
CA ALA A 143 -9.87 0.55 14.72
C ALA A 143 -8.96 1.79 14.57
N PRO A 144 -7.91 1.94 15.41
CA PRO A 144 -6.90 3.00 15.26
C PRO A 144 -6.19 2.98 13.91
N ASN A 145 -6.16 1.84 13.23
CA ASN A 145 -5.62 1.66 11.88
C ASN A 145 -6.73 1.24 10.90
N TYR A 146 -6.55 1.63 9.64
CA TYR A 146 -7.42 1.22 8.54
C TYR A 146 -6.59 0.60 7.43
N THR A 147 -6.88 -0.65 7.08
CA THR A 147 -6.19 -1.40 6.02
C THR A 147 -7.08 -1.60 4.81
N ILE A 148 -6.52 -1.34 3.64
CA ILE A 148 -7.06 -1.72 2.34
C ILE A 148 -6.23 -2.90 1.85
N ASP A 149 -6.82 -4.08 1.76
CA ASP A 149 -6.10 -5.32 1.42
C ASP A 149 -5.58 -5.34 -0.03
N SER A 150 -6.29 -4.69 -0.94
CA SER A 150 -5.93 -4.60 -2.36
C SER A 150 -6.33 -3.25 -2.94
N THR A 151 -5.34 -2.47 -3.33
CA THR A 151 -5.54 -1.14 -3.94
C THR A 151 -5.91 -1.26 -5.41
N THR A 152 -6.74 -0.33 -5.90
CA THR A 152 -7.11 -0.19 -7.32
C THR A 152 -6.73 1.18 -7.84
N ALA A 153 -6.52 1.31 -9.15
CA ALA A 153 -6.17 2.59 -9.79
C ALA A 153 -7.19 3.71 -9.49
N SER A 154 -8.47 3.37 -9.33
CA SER A 154 -9.54 4.33 -9.00
C SER A 154 -9.44 4.92 -7.60
N MET A 155 -8.65 4.31 -6.69
CA MET A 155 -8.40 4.83 -5.34
C MET A 155 -7.30 5.90 -5.33
N SER A 156 -6.56 6.07 -6.43
CA SER A 156 -5.48 7.07 -6.51
C SER A 156 -6.04 8.48 -6.37
N GLY A 157 -5.40 9.30 -5.52
CA GLY A 157 -5.85 10.66 -5.21
C GLY A 157 -6.92 10.75 -4.11
N THR A 158 -7.34 9.62 -3.52
CA THR A 158 -8.25 9.60 -2.38
C THR A 158 -7.49 9.94 -1.09
N TYR A 159 -8.12 10.72 -0.23
CA TYR A 159 -7.62 11.10 1.10
C TYR A 159 -8.36 10.30 2.18
N TYR A 160 -7.62 9.86 3.20
CA TYR A 160 -8.14 9.11 4.34
C TYR A 160 -7.84 9.84 5.64
N TYR A 161 -8.83 9.93 6.53
CA TYR A 161 -8.68 10.54 7.84
C TYR A 161 -9.53 9.78 8.86
N CYS A 162 -9.18 9.91 10.14
CA CYS A 162 -9.88 9.30 11.25
C CYS A 162 -10.52 10.37 12.13
N GLU A 163 -11.76 10.17 12.48
CA GLU A 163 -12.46 10.88 13.56
C GLU A 163 -12.34 10.06 14.83
N ILE A 164 -11.93 10.68 15.92
CA ILE A 164 -11.71 10.05 17.21
C ILE A 164 -12.64 10.72 18.23
N THR A 165 -13.54 9.95 18.78
CA THR A 165 -14.49 10.38 19.78
C THR A 165 -14.07 9.87 21.15
N GLN A 166 -13.97 10.78 22.08
CA GLN A 166 -13.76 10.51 23.51
C GLN A 166 -15.08 10.53 24.25
N GLU A 167 -15.27 9.58 25.16
CA GLU A 167 -16.37 9.60 26.11
C GLU A 167 -15.81 9.48 27.54
N TYR A 168 -16.23 10.37 28.42
CA TYR A 168 -15.88 10.36 29.84
C TYR A 168 -17.03 10.90 30.66
N ARG A 169 -17.63 10.05 31.54
CA ARG A 169 -18.76 10.39 32.45
C ARG A 169 -19.87 11.19 31.76
N GLY A 170 -20.31 10.72 30.57
CA GLY A 170 -21.36 11.36 29.78
C GLY A 170 -20.96 12.63 29.02
N GLN A 171 -19.72 13.06 29.15
CA GLN A 171 -19.18 14.16 28.31
C GLN A 171 -18.45 13.57 27.13
N THR A 172 -18.59 14.22 25.96
CA THR A 172 -17.94 13.81 24.72
C THR A 172 -17.03 14.90 24.17
N ALA A 173 -15.95 14.49 23.55
CA ALA A 173 -15.09 15.36 22.73
C ALA A 173 -14.69 14.63 21.45
N VAL A 174 -14.52 15.38 20.36
CA VAL A 174 -14.18 14.84 19.05
C VAL A 174 -12.96 15.55 18.50
N VAL A 175 -12.04 14.78 17.94
CA VAL A 175 -10.90 15.31 17.19
C VAL A 175 -10.75 14.53 15.89
N LYS A 176 -10.23 15.17 14.85
CA LYS A 176 -9.98 14.54 13.54
C LYS A 176 -8.52 14.63 13.21
N THR A 177 -8.00 13.56 12.62
CA THR A 177 -6.64 13.55 12.07
C THR A 177 -6.55 14.44 10.83
N ASN A 178 -5.33 14.81 10.47
CA ASN A 178 -5.05 15.33 9.14
C ASN A 178 -5.33 14.27 8.08
N PRO A 179 -5.82 14.65 6.88
CA PRO A 179 -6.03 13.70 5.79
C PRO A 179 -4.70 13.25 5.18
N ALA A 180 -4.61 11.97 4.84
CA ALA A 180 -3.47 11.35 4.18
C ALA A 180 -3.85 10.85 2.78
N MET A 181 -3.11 11.24 1.75
CA MET A 181 -3.39 10.86 0.36
C MET A 181 -2.88 9.45 0.06
N LEU A 182 -3.68 8.68 -0.67
CA LEU A 182 -3.27 7.43 -1.31
C LEU A 182 -2.95 7.70 -2.78
N THR A 183 -1.74 7.34 -3.20
CA THR A 183 -1.34 7.27 -4.60
C THR A 183 -1.29 5.81 -5.04
N VAL A 184 -2.03 5.45 -6.08
CA VAL A 184 -1.97 4.11 -6.67
C VAL A 184 -1.45 4.22 -8.08
N VAL A 185 -0.37 3.48 -8.37
CA VAL A 185 0.26 3.45 -9.69
C VAL A 185 0.00 2.13 -10.39
N SER A 186 -0.02 2.14 -11.73
CA SER A 186 -0.29 0.95 -12.53
C SER A 186 0.73 -0.15 -12.26
N LYS A 187 0.27 -1.39 -12.10
CA LYS A 187 1.12 -2.58 -12.08
C LYS A 187 1.72 -2.85 -13.46
N VAL A 188 2.83 -3.59 -13.48
CA VAL A 188 3.47 -4.04 -14.72
C VAL A 188 2.50 -4.89 -15.55
N THR A 189 2.41 -4.56 -16.84
CA THR A 189 1.58 -5.29 -17.82
C THR A 189 2.40 -5.53 -19.08
N ILE A 190 2.46 -6.78 -19.56
CA ILE A 190 3.07 -7.11 -20.84
C ILE A 190 2.04 -6.84 -21.94
N THR A 191 2.32 -5.85 -22.77
CA THR A 191 1.44 -5.42 -23.87
C THR A 191 1.74 -6.14 -25.19
N LYS A 192 2.97 -6.70 -25.34
CA LYS A 192 3.34 -7.52 -26.47
C LYS A 192 4.25 -8.67 -26.02
N ASN A 193 3.82 -9.89 -26.27
CA ASN A 193 4.58 -11.11 -25.99
C ASN A 193 5.57 -11.40 -27.13
N PRO A 194 6.68 -12.13 -26.85
CA PRO A 194 7.54 -12.64 -27.91
C PRO A 194 6.78 -13.64 -28.79
N THR A 195 7.14 -13.66 -30.06
CA THR A 195 6.56 -14.56 -31.07
C THR A 195 7.52 -15.67 -31.45
N ALA A 196 6.99 -16.82 -31.86
CA ALA A 196 7.79 -17.93 -32.36
C ALA A 196 8.61 -17.49 -33.59
N VAL A 197 9.82 -18.02 -33.71
CA VAL A 197 10.75 -17.71 -34.80
C VAL A 197 11.24 -19.01 -35.43
N SER A 198 11.30 -19.04 -36.77
CA SER A 198 11.93 -20.09 -37.55
C SER A 198 13.11 -19.51 -38.34
N SER A 199 14.26 -20.23 -38.34
CA SER A 199 15.46 -19.79 -39.04
C SER A 199 16.33 -20.99 -39.44
N ILE A 200 17.43 -20.71 -40.16
CA ILE A 200 18.44 -21.73 -40.51
C ILE A 200 19.59 -21.62 -39.50
N ALA A 201 20.03 -22.74 -38.96
CA ALA A 201 21.17 -22.81 -38.04
C ALA A 201 22.41 -22.15 -38.64
N GLY A 202 23.06 -21.26 -37.87
CA GLY A 202 24.26 -20.53 -38.31
C GLY A 202 23.97 -19.38 -39.32
N LYS A 203 22.71 -19.06 -39.65
CA LYS A 203 22.39 -18.06 -40.65
C LYS A 203 21.53 -16.93 -40.03
N GLY A 204 22.02 -15.67 -40.12
CA GLY A 204 21.34 -14.52 -39.59
C GLY A 204 21.22 -14.54 -38.06
N ASN A 205 20.70 -13.45 -37.51
CA ASN A 205 20.40 -13.32 -36.06
C ASN A 205 18.92 -13.62 -35.83
N VAL A 206 18.62 -14.19 -34.66
CA VAL A 206 17.26 -14.42 -34.18
C VAL A 206 17.02 -13.56 -32.96
N SER A 207 15.89 -12.87 -32.91
CA SER A 207 15.54 -11.99 -31.80
C SER A 207 14.14 -12.30 -31.26
N PHE A 208 14.01 -12.25 -29.93
CA PHE A 208 12.76 -12.29 -29.21
C PHE A 208 12.58 -10.96 -28.48
N SER A 209 11.42 -10.34 -28.58
CA SER A 209 11.14 -9.06 -27.96
C SER A 209 9.86 -9.11 -27.12
N VAL A 210 9.85 -8.33 -26.05
CA VAL A 210 8.69 -8.08 -25.20
C VAL A 210 8.46 -6.58 -25.09
N THR A 211 7.20 -6.15 -25.05
CA THR A 211 6.83 -4.78 -24.68
C THR A 211 6.03 -4.83 -23.40
N ALA A 212 6.38 -4.00 -22.44
CA ALA A 212 5.69 -3.87 -21.17
C ALA A 212 5.46 -2.42 -20.80
N SER A 213 4.42 -2.17 -20.00
CA SER A 213 4.11 -0.89 -19.39
C SER A 213 3.91 -1.07 -17.89
N GLY A 214 4.14 -0.02 -17.10
CA GLY A 214 4.01 0.01 -15.65
C GLY A 214 4.65 1.28 -15.12
N ALA A 215 4.39 1.63 -13.87
CA ALA A 215 5.00 2.79 -13.24
C ALA A 215 6.40 2.47 -12.68
N GLY A 216 7.26 3.50 -12.57
CA GLY A 216 8.62 3.36 -12.04
C GLY A 216 9.56 2.67 -13.03
N ASN A 217 10.52 1.92 -12.50
CA ASN A 217 11.57 1.29 -13.29
C ASN A 217 11.18 -0.14 -13.70
N LEU A 218 11.24 -0.44 -14.98
CA LEU A 218 11.07 -1.78 -15.53
C LEU A 218 12.45 -2.38 -15.85
N SER A 219 12.67 -3.62 -15.44
CA SER A 219 13.84 -4.42 -15.78
C SER A 219 13.40 -5.76 -16.36
N TYR A 220 14.25 -6.36 -17.17
CA TYR A 220 13.95 -7.55 -17.95
C TYR A 220 14.97 -8.63 -17.63
N GLN A 221 14.54 -9.90 -17.70
CA GLN A 221 15.43 -11.05 -17.64
C GLN A 221 14.85 -12.16 -18.51
N TRP A 222 15.66 -12.63 -19.48
CA TRP A 222 15.25 -13.71 -20.37
C TRP A 222 15.64 -15.07 -19.83
N TYR A 223 14.79 -16.04 -20.16
CA TYR A 223 14.91 -17.45 -19.81
C TYR A 223 14.57 -18.31 -21.02
N TYR A 224 15.05 -19.56 -21.02
CA TYR A 224 14.57 -20.56 -21.96
C TYR A 224 14.10 -21.82 -21.24
N LYS A 225 13.21 -22.57 -21.89
CA LYS A 225 12.74 -23.88 -21.48
C LYS A 225 13.03 -24.90 -22.62
N THR A 226 13.22 -26.17 -22.28
CA THR A 226 13.39 -27.24 -23.25
C THR A 226 12.06 -27.92 -23.63
N SER A 227 10.98 -27.60 -22.92
CA SER A 227 9.61 -28.01 -23.24
C SER A 227 8.64 -26.89 -22.88
N SER A 228 7.42 -26.90 -23.41
CA SER A 228 6.41 -25.86 -23.17
C SER A 228 6.06 -25.70 -21.69
N SER A 229 6.11 -26.77 -20.90
CA SER A 229 5.80 -26.80 -19.46
C SER A 229 7.03 -26.99 -18.56
N GLY A 230 8.23 -27.00 -19.12
CA GLY A 230 9.49 -27.25 -18.39
C GLY A 230 9.87 -26.08 -17.46
N ALA A 231 10.81 -26.34 -16.54
CA ALA A 231 11.46 -25.32 -15.73
C ALA A 231 12.28 -24.37 -16.61
N GLY A 232 12.32 -23.09 -16.20
CA GLY A 232 13.08 -22.07 -16.91
C GLY A 232 14.55 -22.07 -16.53
N ASN A 233 15.42 -21.93 -17.53
CA ASN A 233 16.85 -21.73 -17.37
C ASN A 233 17.19 -20.27 -17.63
N LEU A 234 17.90 -19.64 -16.70
CA LEU A 234 18.33 -18.26 -16.82
C LEU A 234 19.29 -18.09 -18.01
N ILE A 235 19.11 -17.01 -18.79
CA ILE A 235 20.07 -16.58 -19.79
C ILE A 235 20.87 -15.43 -19.20
N SER A 236 22.09 -15.70 -18.76
CA SER A 236 22.96 -14.72 -18.12
C SER A 236 23.19 -13.51 -19.03
N GLY A 237 23.04 -12.30 -18.46
CA GLY A 237 23.25 -11.03 -19.18
C GLY A 237 22.13 -10.64 -20.16
N ALA A 238 21.10 -11.44 -20.36
CA ALA A 238 19.98 -11.14 -21.22
C ALA A 238 18.92 -10.27 -20.48
N THR A 239 19.25 -9.00 -20.28
CA THR A 239 18.50 -8.04 -19.43
C THR A 239 17.82 -6.90 -20.22
N GLY A 240 17.84 -6.94 -21.56
CA GLY A 240 17.11 -5.98 -22.40
C GLY A 240 15.68 -6.44 -22.69
N SER A 241 14.83 -5.52 -23.19
CA SER A 241 13.50 -5.86 -23.72
C SER A 241 13.54 -6.76 -24.96
N THR A 242 14.72 -6.91 -25.57
CA THR A 242 14.99 -7.79 -26.69
C THR A 242 16.18 -8.69 -26.36
N TYR A 243 16.02 -9.98 -26.58
CA TYR A 243 17.10 -10.96 -26.55
C TYR A 243 17.44 -11.42 -27.96
N THR A 244 18.70 -11.32 -28.34
CA THR A 244 19.21 -11.69 -29.69
C THR A 244 20.21 -12.83 -29.58
N ILE A 245 19.98 -13.86 -30.35
CA ILE A 245 20.94 -14.95 -30.60
C ILE A 245 21.66 -14.64 -31.91
N ASN A 246 22.95 -14.33 -31.83
CA ASN A 246 23.78 -14.06 -33.01
C ASN A 246 23.98 -15.33 -33.81
N SER A 247 24.17 -15.19 -35.12
CA SER A 247 24.37 -16.30 -36.06
C SER A 247 25.44 -17.30 -35.62
N ASN A 248 26.55 -16.83 -35.06
CA ASN A 248 27.65 -17.68 -34.58
C ASN A 248 27.26 -18.60 -33.41
N ASN A 249 26.22 -18.21 -32.66
CA ASN A 249 25.70 -18.95 -31.51
C ASN A 249 24.37 -19.68 -31.82
N LEU A 250 23.91 -19.58 -33.09
CA LEU A 250 22.61 -20.13 -33.51
C LEU A 250 22.81 -21.62 -33.93
N SER A 251 23.17 -22.47 -32.97
CA SER A 251 23.33 -23.92 -33.18
C SER A 251 22.00 -24.63 -33.33
N ILE A 252 21.94 -25.68 -34.12
CA ILE A 252 20.75 -26.53 -34.28
C ILE A 252 20.24 -27.10 -32.94
N ASP A 253 21.13 -27.30 -31.95
CA ASP A 253 20.77 -27.75 -30.59
C ASP A 253 19.86 -26.79 -29.80
N LEU A 254 19.70 -25.55 -30.31
CA LEU A 254 18.76 -24.61 -29.76
C LEU A 254 17.34 -24.80 -30.30
N SER A 255 17.17 -25.60 -31.35
CA SER A 255 15.86 -25.89 -31.92
C SER A 255 14.94 -26.58 -30.90
N GLY A 256 13.67 -26.19 -30.84
CA GLY A 256 12.70 -26.71 -29.88
C GLY A 256 12.72 -26.00 -28.52
N ARG A 257 13.61 -25.05 -28.28
CA ARG A 257 13.58 -24.24 -27.06
C ARG A 257 12.52 -23.20 -27.11
N TYR A 258 11.95 -22.89 -25.94
CA TYR A 258 10.94 -21.87 -25.72
C TYR A 258 11.55 -20.71 -24.92
N TYR A 259 11.53 -19.50 -25.46
CA TYR A 259 12.10 -18.29 -24.85
C TYR A 259 11.01 -17.43 -24.26
N TYR A 260 11.21 -16.91 -23.03
CA TYR A 260 10.29 -16.01 -22.35
C TYR A 260 11.05 -15.00 -21.51
N CYS A 261 10.39 -13.89 -21.19
CA CYS A 261 10.95 -12.81 -20.40
C CYS A 261 10.15 -12.61 -19.11
N VAL A 262 10.86 -12.44 -17.99
CA VAL A 262 10.31 -11.94 -16.74
C VAL A 262 10.57 -10.44 -16.68
N VAL A 263 9.52 -9.65 -16.58
CA VAL A 263 9.58 -8.18 -16.43
C VAL A 263 9.34 -7.86 -14.96
N THR A 264 10.27 -7.13 -14.36
CA THR A 264 10.21 -6.70 -12.97
C THR A 264 9.99 -5.19 -12.91
N GLN A 265 8.93 -4.78 -12.26
CA GLN A 265 8.63 -3.39 -11.90
C GLN A 265 9.18 -3.10 -10.51
N ARG A 266 9.85 -1.94 -10.37
CA ARG A 266 10.22 -1.38 -9.07
C ARG A 266 9.66 0.02 -8.95
N TYR A 267 8.88 0.24 -7.90
CA TYR A 267 8.31 1.54 -7.57
C TYR A 267 8.46 1.77 -6.07
N GLU A 268 9.25 2.78 -5.69
CA GLU A 268 9.67 3.00 -4.29
C GLU A 268 10.27 1.71 -3.69
N SER A 269 9.74 1.22 -2.57
CA SER A 269 10.16 -0.04 -1.93
C SER A 269 9.45 -1.28 -2.46
N GLN A 270 8.52 -1.13 -3.41
CA GLN A 270 7.68 -2.22 -3.89
C GLN A 270 8.24 -2.84 -5.17
N THR A 271 8.00 -4.13 -5.32
CA THR A 271 8.45 -4.89 -6.50
C THR A 271 7.34 -5.83 -6.94
N GLN A 272 6.99 -5.77 -8.23
CA GLN A 272 6.09 -6.73 -8.87
C GLN A 272 6.72 -7.30 -10.13
N THR A 273 6.31 -8.50 -10.51
CA THR A 273 6.82 -9.20 -11.69
C THR A 273 5.68 -9.68 -12.57
N GLN A 274 5.93 -9.69 -13.89
CA GLN A 274 5.07 -10.36 -14.85
C GLN A 274 5.91 -11.17 -15.83
N THR A 275 5.45 -12.40 -16.12
CA THR A 275 6.11 -13.30 -17.03
C THR A 275 5.38 -13.30 -18.38
N SER A 276 6.13 -13.19 -19.48
CA SER A 276 5.59 -13.28 -20.84
C SER A 276 5.16 -14.71 -21.20
N SER A 277 4.32 -14.82 -22.20
CA SER A 277 4.18 -16.10 -22.91
C SER A 277 5.53 -16.52 -23.47
N SER A 278 5.72 -17.82 -23.66
CA SER A 278 6.94 -18.35 -24.24
C SER A 278 6.82 -18.48 -25.77
N ALA A 279 7.93 -18.22 -26.47
CA ALA A 279 8.04 -18.28 -27.93
C ALA A 279 8.96 -19.40 -28.36
N LEU A 280 8.51 -20.26 -29.27
CA LEU A 280 9.28 -21.39 -29.79
C LEU A 280 10.34 -20.90 -30.79
N LEU A 281 11.56 -21.44 -30.68
CA LEU A 281 12.60 -21.34 -31.72
C LEU A 281 12.61 -22.67 -32.52
N THR A 282 12.41 -22.54 -33.81
CA THR A 282 12.57 -23.68 -34.74
C THR A 282 13.76 -23.42 -35.67
N LEU A 283 14.75 -24.29 -35.62
CA LEU A 283 15.91 -24.22 -36.52
C LEU A 283 15.91 -25.42 -37.44
N ILE A 284 16.29 -25.15 -38.67
CA ILE A 284 16.55 -26.20 -39.69
C ILE A 284 18.04 -26.22 -39.99
N GLU A 285 18.57 -27.42 -40.33
CA GLU A 285 19.96 -27.57 -40.75
C GLU A 285 20.20 -26.83 -42.08
N PRO A 286 21.34 -26.15 -42.25
CA PRO A 286 21.69 -25.57 -43.55
C PRO A 286 21.94 -26.71 -44.56
N VAL A 287 21.69 -26.43 -45.84
CA VAL A 287 22.05 -27.35 -46.93
C VAL A 287 23.58 -27.56 -46.93
N THR A 288 23.99 -28.82 -47.01
CA THR A 288 25.41 -29.20 -47.08
C THR A 288 25.62 -30.13 -48.23
N ILE A 289 26.75 -29.96 -48.93
CA ILE A 289 27.20 -30.93 -49.95
C ILE A 289 27.97 -32.07 -49.24
N THR A 290 27.44 -33.27 -49.32
CA THR A 290 28.04 -34.46 -48.73
C THR A 290 28.99 -35.25 -49.64
N SER A 291 28.84 -35.03 -50.97
CA SER A 291 29.79 -35.56 -51.97
C SER A 291 30.00 -34.52 -53.07
N GLN A 292 31.21 -34.10 -53.27
CA GLN A 292 31.64 -33.19 -54.34
C GLN A 292 31.80 -33.91 -55.65
N PRO A 293 31.59 -33.23 -56.82
CA PRO A 293 31.90 -33.75 -58.12
C PRO A 293 33.38 -34.13 -58.20
N GLN A 294 33.66 -35.29 -58.76
CA GLN A 294 35.00 -35.79 -58.91
C GLN A 294 35.57 -35.42 -60.27
N SER A 295 36.90 -35.26 -60.36
CA SER A 295 37.59 -35.07 -61.63
C SER A 295 37.53 -36.34 -62.47
N VAL A 296 37.21 -36.22 -63.76
CA VAL A 296 37.09 -37.33 -64.67
C VAL A 296 37.97 -37.05 -65.87
N THR A 297 38.73 -38.11 -66.32
CA THR A 297 39.41 -38.08 -67.58
C THR A 297 38.68 -39.02 -68.55
N VAL A 298 38.37 -38.55 -69.72
CA VAL A 298 37.58 -39.27 -70.74
C VAL A 298 38.19 -39.07 -72.14
N THR A 299 38.07 -40.08 -72.95
CA THR A 299 38.46 -40.01 -74.39
C THR A 299 37.41 -39.22 -75.17
N GLU A 300 37.83 -38.44 -76.16
CA GLU A 300 36.93 -37.68 -77.03
C GLU A 300 35.79 -38.56 -77.57
N GLY A 301 34.59 -38.05 -77.59
CA GLY A 301 33.36 -38.71 -78.04
C GLY A 301 32.74 -39.69 -77.04
N LYS A 302 33.26 -39.80 -75.84
CA LYS A 302 32.64 -40.58 -74.75
C LYS A 302 31.83 -39.71 -73.83
N GLU A 303 30.76 -40.33 -73.32
CA GLU A 303 29.91 -39.69 -72.30
C GLU A 303 30.65 -39.56 -70.96
N VAL A 304 30.35 -38.48 -70.23
CA VAL A 304 30.83 -38.23 -68.87
C VAL A 304 29.71 -37.78 -67.97
N THR A 305 29.66 -38.32 -66.77
CA THR A 305 28.69 -37.97 -65.76
C THR A 305 29.38 -37.31 -64.55
N PHE A 306 28.91 -36.15 -64.13
CA PHE A 306 29.28 -35.54 -62.87
C PHE A 306 28.12 -35.67 -61.89
N SER A 307 28.42 -36.02 -60.65
CA SER A 307 27.42 -36.17 -59.57
C SER A 307 27.77 -35.36 -58.38
N VAL A 308 26.79 -34.87 -57.72
CA VAL A 308 26.85 -34.18 -56.43
C VAL A 308 25.78 -34.73 -55.51
N THR A 309 26.11 -34.92 -54.25
CA THR A 309 25.13 -35.27 -53.23
C THR A 309 25.05 -34.17 -52.20
N ALA A 310 23.84 -33.72 -51.89
CA ALA A 310 23.58 -32.72 -50.85
C ALA A 310 22.55 -33.25 -49.85
N LYS A 311 22.65 -32.76 -48.63
CA LYS A 311 21.72 -32.99 -47.53
C LYS A 311 21.13 -31.64 -47.07
N GLY A 312 19.83 -31.58 -46.88
CA GLY A 312 19.10 -30.41 -46.36
C GLY A 312 17.67 -30.82 -46.03
N LEU A 313 16.93 -29.94 -45.39
CA LEU A 313 15.52 -30.13 -45.12
C LEU A 313 14.67 -29.52 -46.29
N GLY A 314 13.63 -30.24 -46.70
CA GLY A 314 12.75 -29.87 -47.82
C GLY A 314 13.29 -30.28 -49.17
N ASP A 315 12.71 -29.77 -50.26
CA ASP A 315 13.08 -30.09 -51.62
C ASP A 315 14.38 -29.38 -52.01
N LEU A 316 15.34 -30.15 -52.50
CA LEU A 316 16.63 -29.63 -52.96
C LEU A 316 16.57 -29.49 -54.49
N SER A 317 16.99 -28.36 -55.00
CA SER A 317 17.16 -28.09 -56.42
C SER A 317 18.65 -27.94 -56.76
N TYR A 318 19.02 -28.34 -57.98
CA TYR A 318 20.38 -28.34 -58.44
C TYR A 318 20.50 -27.61 -59.74
N GLN A 319 21.57 -26.78 -59.91
CA GLN A 319 21.91 -26.12 -61.14
C GLN A 319 23.41 -26.30 -61.40
N TRP A 320 23.76 -26.90 -62.55
CA TRP A 320 25.13 -27.10 -62.96
C TRP A 320 25.66 -25.91 -63.77
N TYR A 321 26.90 -25.54 -63.48
CA TYR A 321 27.64 -24.52 -64.20
C TYR A 321 28.95 -25.11 -64.71
N LYS A 322 29.46 -24.57 -65.87
CA LYS A 322 30.79 -24.87 -66.40
C LYS A 322 31.66 -23.60 -66.35
N ASN A 323 32.93 -23.82 -66.04
CA ASN A 323 33.93 -22.73 -66.08
C ASN A 323 35.19 -23.22 -66.74
N THR A 324 35.93 -22.33 -67.43
CA THR A 324 37.22 -22.61 -68.07
C THR A 324 38.41 -22.48 -67.10
N ALA A 325 38.20 -21.79 -65.96
CA ALA A 325 39.20 -21.65 -64.91
C ALA A 325 38.78 -22.49 -63.69
N LYS A 326 39.74 -22.97 -62.88
CA LYS A 326 39.51 -23.68 -61.64
C LYS A 326 39.04 -22.67 -60.56
N SER A 327 37.81 -22.14 -60.69
CA SER A 327 37.21 -21.21 -59.76
C SER A 327 35.73 -21.49 -59.65
N ALA A 328 35.18 -21.43 -58.42
CA ALA A 328 33.76 -21.50 -58.16
C ALA A 328 33.04 -20.17 -58.32
N SER A 329 33.75 -19.09 -58.52
CA SER A 329 33.23 -17.75 -58.85
C SER A 329 33.30 -17.51 -60.35
N GLY A 330 32.17 -17.58 -61.00
CA GLY A 330 32.01 -17.23 -62.42
C GLY A 330 31.64 -15.81 -62.63
#